data_e7331f0baf7f8ebc9961df37e3f5ca7c
#
_entry.id   e7331f0baf7f8ebc9961df37e3f5ca7c
#
_cell.length_a   1.000
_cell.length_b   1.000
_cell.length_c   1.000
_cell.angle_alpha   90.00
_cell.angle_beta   90.00
_cell.angle_gamma   90.00
#
_symmetry.space_group_name_H-M   'P 1'
#
loop_
_entity.id
_entity.type
_entity.pdbx_description
1 polymer ?
#
loop_
_entity_poly.entity_id
_entity_poly.type
_entity_poly.pdbx_seq_one_letter_code
_entity_poly.pdbx_strand_id
1 'polypeptide(L)'
;MHKLKMKASRGLTFEEGCNKYLEYCRQRNLRQGTINHYRQSYVQFFKFFDPDTPIEEIDEDAYKRYVLHLRSTLDNDVSINSYLRDFITTMHFLMNDGLIP
;
A
#
# COMPACT_ATOMS: atom_id res chain seq x y z
N MET A 1 -13.75 -13.05 -14.52
CA MET A 1 -13.89 -12.70 -14.18
C MET A 1 -14.29 -12.59 -13.69
N HIS A 2 -14.25 -12.26 -13.53
CA HIS A 2 -14.50 -11.95 -12.95
C HIS A 2 -14.97 -11.65 -12.34
N LYS A 3 -15.07 -11.68 -12.32
CA LYS A 3 -15.41 -11.26 -11.78
C LYS A 3 -15.95 -11.00 -11.16
N LEU A 4 -16.05 -10.86 -11.05
CA LEU A 4 -16.48 -10.53 -10.52
C LEU A 4 -16.71 -10.04 -9.96
N LYS A 5 -16.20 -9.84 -9.96
CA LYS A 5 -16.24 -9.18 -9.55
C LYS A 5 -17.02 -8.67 -8.80
N MET A 6 -17.67 -8.68 -8.60
CA MET A 6 -18.39 -8.22 -7.85
C MET A 6 -18.15 -7.95 -6.54
N LYS A 7 -17.63 -8.67 -5.85
CA LYS A 7 -17.19 -8.39 -4.68
C LYS A 7 -16.39 -7.23 -4.69
N ALA A 8 -15.80 -7.00 -5.70
CA ALA A 8 -15.06 -5.78 -5.88
C ALA A 8 -15.92 -4.57 -5.57
N SER A 9 -17.21 -4.71 -5.68
CA SER A 9 -18.09 -3.59 -5.40
C SER A 9 -18.05 -3.15 -3.94
N ARG A 10 -17.58 -4.03 -3.04
CA ARG A 10 -17.52 -3.66 -1.63
C ARG A 10 -16.14 -3.40 -1.15
N GLY A 11 -15.16 -3.91 -1.85
CA GLY A 11 -13.79 -3.79 -1.43
C GLY A 11 -13.03 -2.83 -2.29
N LEU A 12 -11.85 -2.50 -1.82
CA LEU A 12 -10.92 -1.67 -2.56
C LEU A 12 -9.85 -2.57 -3.14
N THR A 13 -9.26 -2.12 -4.26
CA THR A 13 -7.99 -2.69 -4.70
C THR A 13 -6.87 -2.07 -3.89
N PHE A 14 -5.69 -2.67 -3.96
CA PHE A 14 -4.52 -2.13 -3.30
C PHE A 14 -4.24 -0.71 -3.79
N GLU A 15 -4.35 -0.49 -5.10
CA GLU A 15 -4.11 0.83 -5.68
C GLU A 15 -5.12 1.85 -5.14
N GLU A 16 -6.39 1.46 -5.07
CA GLU A 16 -7.40 2.36 -4.55
C GLU A 16 -7.16 2.71 -3.08
N GLY A 17 -6.72 1.73 -2.31
CA GLY A 17 -6.37 1.97 -0.90
C GLY A 17 -5.22 2.96 -0.76
N CYS A 18 -4.18 2.78 -1.56
CA CYS A 18 -3.05 3.69 -1.55
C CYS A 18 -3.48 5.11 -1.94
N ASN A 19 -4.34 5.22 -2.94
CA ASN A 19 -4.84 6.52 -3.37
C ASN A 19 -5.68 7.19 -2.30
N LYS A 20 -6.42 6.42 -1.51
CA LYS A 20 -7.18 6.99 -0.40
C LYS A 20 -6.27 7.60 0.64
N TYR A 21 -5.15 6.97 0.91
CA TYR A 21 -4.19 7.54 1.86
C TYR A 21 -3.57 8.83 1.30
N LEU A 22 -3.26 8.87 0.00
CA LEU A 22 -2.74 10.09 -0.61
C LEU A 22 -3.76 11.22 -0.52
N GLU A 23 -5.04 10.90 -0.73
CA GLU A 23 -6.10 11.89 -0.61
C GLU A 23 -6.19 12.42 0.81
N TYR A 24 -6.09 11.53 1.79
CA TYR A 24 -6.06 11.90 3.20
C TYR A 24 -4.89 12.85 3.48
N CYS A 25 -3.72 12.56 2.92
CA CYS A 25 -2.55 13.42 3.08
C CYS A 25 -2.80 14.82 2.51
N ARG A 26 -3.45 14.89 1.35
CA ARG A 26 -3.78 16.18 0.75
C ARG A 26 -4.77 16.94 1.61
N GLN A 27 -5.78 16.26 2.15
CA GLN A 27 -6.76 16.89 3.02
C GLN A 27 -6.13 17.42 4.30
N ARG A 28 -5.09 16.74 4.78
CA ARG A 28 -4.36 17.18 5.96
C ARG A 28 -3.33 18.24 5.62
N ASN A 29 -3.27 18.64 4.36
CA ASN A 29 -2.39 19.71 3.92
C ASN A 29 -0.91 19.39 4.15
N LEU A 30 -0.55 18.12 3.99
CA LEU A 30 0.84 17.72 4.12
C LEU A 30 1.65 18.25 2.96
N ARG A 31 2.95 18.41 3.19
CA ARG A 31 3.84 18.95 2.18
C ARG A 31 3.89 18.08 0.95
N GLN A 32 4.05 18.69 -0.21
CA GLN A 32 4.13 17.97 -1.46
C GLN A 32 5.26 16.94 -1.46
N GLY A 33 6.38 17.27 -0.80
CA GLY A 33 7.49 16.33 -0.69
C GLY A 33 7.11 15.04 0.02
N THR A 34 6.29 15.14 1.08
CA THR A 34 5.81 13.99 1.79
C THR A 34 4.91 13.13 0.90
N ILE A 35 4.01 13.78 0.17
CA ILE A 35 3.11 13.08 -0.74
C ILE A 35 3.91 12.38 -1.83
N ASN A 36 4.91 13.05 -2.39
CA ASN A 36 5.77 12.44 -3.41
C ASN A 36 6.54 11.25 -2.86
N HIS A 37 6.96 11.33 -1.60
CA HIS A 37 7.65 10.21 -0.96
C HIS A 37 6.76 8.96 -0.93
N TYR A 38 5.50 9.13 -0.52
CA TYR A 38 4.57 7.99 -0.51
C TYR A 38 4.33 7.46 -1.91
N ARG A 39 4.23 8.35 -2.89
CA ARG A 39 4.03 7.91 -4.28
C ARG A 39 5.18 7.03 -4.75
N GLN A 40 6.40 7.39 -4.39
CA GLN A 40 7.57 6.59 -4.76
C GLN A 40 7.52 5.22 -4.09
N SER A 41 7.12 5.17 -2.82
CA SER A 41 6.96 3.89 -2.13
C SER A 41 5.90 3.04 -2.81
N TYR A 42 4.81 3.65 -3.27
CA TYR A 42 3.74 2.92 -3.94
C TYR A 42 4.20 2.34 -5.27
N VAL A 43 5.07 3.05 -5.99
CA VAL A 43 5.67 2.49 -7.20
C VAL A 43 6.40 1.18 -6.87
N GLN A 44 7.14 1.16 -5.75
CA GLN A 44 7.83 -0.05 -5.33
C GLN A 44 6.85 -1.16 -4.93
N PHE A 45 5.76 -0.80 -4.22
CA PHE A 45 4.74 -1.78 -3.84
C PHE A 45 4.20 -2.49 -5.08
N PHE A 46 3.89 -1.72 -6.13
CA PHE A 46 3.24 -2.27 -7.32
C PHE A 46 4.20 -3.04 -8.23
N LYS A 47 5.48 -3.03 -7.93
CA LYS A 47 6.42 -3.93 -8.60
C LYS A 47 6.31 -5.34 -8.03
N PHE A 48 5.83 -5.48 -6.83
CA PHE A 48 5.67 -6.77 -6.16
C PHE A 48 4.22 -7.23 -6.12
N PHE A 49 3.31 -6.33 -5.79
CA PHE A 49 1.88 -6.62 -5.71
C PHE A 49 1.18 -6.07 -6.94
N ASP A 50 0.22 -6.83 -7.47
CA ASP A 50 -0.64 -6.33 -8.52
C ASP A 50 -1.50 -5.19 -7.94
N PRO A 51 -1.55 -4.02 -8.62
CA PRO A 51 -2.38 -2.92 -8.12
C PRO A 51 -3.86 -3.28 -7.96
N ASP A 52 -4.34 -4.24 -8.75
CA ASP A 52 -5.73 -4.67 -8.71
C ASP A 52 -6.00 -5.71 -7.62
N THR A 53 -5.00 -6.11 -6.85
CA THR A 53 -5.18 -7.07 -5.77
C THR A 53 -6.22 -6.53 -4.78
N PRO A 54 -7.22 -7.33 -4.41
CA PRO A 54 -8.16 -6.88 -3.36
C PRO A 54 -7.40 -6.52 -2.09
N ILE A 55 -7.79 -5.40 -1.48
CA ILE A 55 -7.04 -4.88 -0.34
C ILE A 55 -7.01 -5.87 0.82
N GLU A 56 -8.06 -6.67 0.98
CA GLU A 56 -8.10 -7.62 2.09
C GLU A 56 -7.11 -8.76 1.93
N GLU A 57 -6.52 -8.93 0.74
CA GLU A 57 -5.47 -9.92 0.53
C GLU A 57 -4.09 -9.40 0.90
N ILE A 58 -3.99 -8.10 1.17
CA ILE A 58 -2.73 -7.50 1.62
C ILE A 58 -2.72 -7.61 3.15
N ASP A 59 -2.39 -8.78 3.64
CA ASP A 59 -2.44 -9.10 5.06
C ASP A 59 -1.02 -9.24 5.63
N GLU A 60 -0.93 -9.75 6.84
CA GLU A 60 0.36 -9.89 7.51
C GLU A 60 1.30 -10.82 6.73
N ASP A 61 0.76 -11.87 6.15
CA ASP A 61 1.56 -12.78 5.35
C ASP A 61 2.11 -12.08 4.10
N ALA A 62 1.28 -11.26 3.46
CA ALA A 62 1.71 -10.48 2.32
C ALA A 62 2.83 -9.53 2.72
N TYR A 63 2.73 -8.90 3.90
CA TYR A 63 3.78 -8.03 4.40
C TYR A 63 5.10 -8.80 4.56
N LYS A 64 5.03 -9.99 5.14
CA LYS A 64 6.24 -10.81 5.34
C LYS A 64 6.90 -11.17 4.00
N ARG A 65 6.08 -11.51 3.00
CA ARG A 65 6.62 -11.82 1.67
C ARG A 65 7.25 -10.58 1.04
N TYR A 66 6.69 -9.42 1.28
CA TYR A 66 7.24 -8.18 0.76
C TYR A 66 8.59 -7.87 1.42
N VAL A 67 8.70 -8.10 2.73
CA VAL A 67 9.97 -7.93 3.43
C VAL A 67 11.05 -8.79 2.77
N LEU A 68 10.74 -10.05 2.54
CA LEU A 68 11.72 -10.96 1.92
C LEU A 68 12.08 -10.51 0.51
N HIS A 69 11.10 -10.04 -0.24
CA HIS A 69 11.35 -9.53 -1.59
C HIS A 69 12.31 -8.34 -1.56
N LEU A 70 12.05 -7.37 -0.69
CA LEU A 70 12.91 -6.20 -0.61
C LEU A 70 14.32 -6.57 -0.19
N ARG A 71 14.45 -7.48 0.77
CA ARG A 71 15.79 -7.90 1.23
C ARG A 71 16.55 -8.65 0.16
N SER A 72 15.85 -9.29 -0.78
CA SER A 72 16.51 -10.03 -1.85
C SER A 72 16.86 -9.15 -3.05
N THR A 73 16.22 -7.99 -3.18
CA THR A 73 16.39 -7.14 -4.37
C THR A 73 17.10 -5.82 -4.08
N LEU A 74 17.15 -5.39 -2.82
CA LEU A 74 17.80 -4.14 -2.45
C LEU A 74 18.90 -4.39 -1.44
N ASP A 75 19.98 -3.61 -1.54
CA ASP A 75 21.09 -3.71 -0.60
C ASP A 75 21.02 -2.65 0.51
N ASN A 76 20.20 -1.64 0.32
CA ASN A 76 20.18 -0.47 1.20
C ASN A 76 19.12 -0.61 2.28
N ASP A 77 19.55 -0.86 3.52
CA ASP A 77 18.61 -1.03 4.62
C ASP A 77 17.76 0.21 4.87
N VAL A 78 18.29 1.40 4.62
CA VAL A 78 17.53 2.63 4.81
C VAL A 78 16.33 2.67 3.87
N SER A 79 16.56 2.30 2.61
CA SER A 79 15.48 2.26 1.62
C SER A 79 14.45 1.19 1.97
N ILE A 80 14.93 0.00 2.37
CA ILE A 80 14.04 -1.10 2.74
C ILE A 80 13.14 -0.66 3.89
N ASN A 81 13.73 -0.09 4.94
CA ASN A 81 12.97 0.32 6.11
C ASN A 81 11.98 1.44 5.77
N SER A 82 12.35 2.34 4.87
CA SER A 82 11.46 3.41 4.44
C SER A 82 10.23 2.86 3.73
N TYR A 83 10.42 1.93 2.80
CA TYR A 83 9.30 1.33 2.08
C TYR A 83 8.40 0.53 3.02
N LEU A 84 8.99 -0.21 3.96
CA LEU A 84 8.20 -1.00 4.89
C LEU A 84 7.41 -0.11 5.84
N ARG A 85 8.00 0.98 6.31
CA ARG A 85 7.29 1.93 7.16
C ARG A 85 6.11 2.54 6.44
N ASP A 86 6.30 2.92 5.16
CA ASP A 86 5.21 3.51 4.39
C ASP A 86 4.11 2.50 4.14
N PHE A 87 4.46 1.23 3.93
CA PHE A 87 3.49 0.16 3.78
C PHE A 87 2.63 0.05 5.04
N ILE A 88 3.28 -0.03 6.20
CA ILE A 88 2.57 -0.17 7.47
C ILE A 88 1.69 1.05 7.75
N THR A 89 2.22 2.25 7.49
CA THR A 89 1.46 3.48 7.70
C THR A 89 0.19 3.48 6.87
N THR A 90 0.29 3.10 5.61
CA THR A 90 -0.86 3.05 4.71
C THR A 90 -1.88 2.02 5.20
N MET A 91 -1.41 0.83 5.58
CA MET A 91 -2.32 -0.22 6.03
C MET A 91 -3.02 0.16 7.33
N HIS A 92 -2.31 0.79 8.27
CA HIS A 92 -2.92 1.25 9.51
C HIS A 92 -4.00 2.29 9.25
N PHE A 93 -3.74 3.19 8.30
CA PHE A 93 -4.76 4.18 7.93
C PHE A 93 -6.02 3.47 7.44
N LEU A 94 -5.86 2.48 6.57
CA LEU A 94 -7.01 1.78 6.01
C LEU A 94 -7.77 1.00 7.08
N MET A 95 -7.05 0.40 8.03
CA MET A 95 -7.68 -0.29 9.14
C MET A 95 -8.46 0.67 10.03
N ASN A 96 -7.85 1.81 10.36
CA ASN A 96 -8.50 2.80 11.22
C ASN A 96 -9.71 3.43 10.57
N ASP A 97 -9.71 3.50 9.25
CA ASP A 97 -10.82 4.08 8.49
C ASP A 97 -11.90 3.04 8.20
N GLY A 98 -11.73 1.81 8.67
CA GLY A 98 -12.72 0.76 8.48
C GLY A 98 -12.76 0.18 7.09
N LEU A 99 -11.77 0.45 6.26
CA LEU A 99 -11.74 -0.03 4.88
C LEU A 99 -11.22 -1.46 4.77
N ILE A 100 -10.51 -1.92 5.79
CA ILE A 100 -10.09 -3.32 5.90
C ILE A 100 -10.25 -3.75 7.36
N PRO A 101 -10.44 -5.07 7.60
CA PRO A 101 -10.62 -5.58 8.96
C PRO A 101 -9.40 -5.39 9.86
#